data_6381ddd6175654572121c020ff1441aa
#
_entry.id   6381ddd6175654572121c020ff1441aa
#
_cell.length_a   1.000
_cell.length_b   1.000
_cell.length_c   1.000
_cell.angle_alpha   90.00
_cell.angle_beta   90.00
_cell.angle_gamma   90.00
#
_symmetry.space_group_name_H-M   'P 1'
#
loop_
_entity.id
_entity.type
_entity.pdbx_description
1 polymer ?
#
loop_
_entity_poly.entity_id
_entity_poly.type
_entity_poly.pdbx_seq_one_letter_code
_entity_poly.pdbx_strand_id
1 'polypeptide(L)' 'MAMIHINRNRENLGKFNDQEVADGLKSGRFLSSDLAWREPMPTWQPLS' A
#
# COMPACT_ATOMS: atom_id res chain seq x y z
N MET A 1 -7.61 -0.85 13.93
CA MET A 1 -7.25 -0.11 12.73
C MET A 1 -6.60 -1.04 11.72
N ALA A 2 -6.99 -0.92 10.48
CA ALA A 2 -6.45 -1.80 9.44
C ALA A 2 -5.07 -1.32 9.01
N MET A 3 -4.14 -2.27 8.94
CA MET A 3 -2.83 -2.00 8.39
C MET A 3 -2.83 -2.42 6.93
N ILE A 4 -2.18 -1.62 6.10
CA ILE A 4 -2.11 -1.87 4.67
C ILE A 4 -0.73 -2.40 4.34
N HIS A 5 -0.68 -3.57 3.72
CA HIS A 5 0.56 -4.16 3.24
C HIS A 5 0.86 -3.58 1.86
N ILE A 6 2.08 -3.12 1.64
CA ILE A 6 2.49 -2.54 0.36
C ILE A 6 3.52 -3.45 -0.29
N ASN A 7 3.33 -3.71 -1.57
CA ASN A 7 4.20 -4.60 -2.35
C ASN A 7 4.63 -3.90 -3.63
N ARG A 8 5.91 -4.05 -3.97
CA ARG A 8 6.45 -3.51 -5.22
C ARG A 8 7.35 -4.57 -5.85
N ASN A 9 7.03 -4.96 -7.09
CA ASN A 9 7.81 -5.98 -7.81
C ASN A 9 8.02 -7.24 -6.97
N ARG A 10 6.95 -7.68 -6.29
CA ARG A 10 6.95 -8.86 -5.41
C ARG A 10 7.77 -8.68 -4.14
N GLU A 11 8.21 -7.47 -3.86
CA GLU A 11 8.93 -7.16 -2.63
C GLU A 11 7.99 -6.48 -1.65
N ASN A 12 7.92 -7.01 -0.43
CA ASN A 12 7.07 -6.45 0.61
C ASN A 12 7.77 -5.25 1.23
N LEU A 13 7.18 -4.07 1.07
CA LEU A 13 7.74 -2.84 1.60
C LEU A 13 7.41 -2.64 3.08
N GLY A 14 6.43 -3.39 3.60
CA GLY A 14 6.06 -3.29 5.00
C GLY A 14 4.56 -3.03 5.17
N LYS A 15 4.18 -2.73 6.40
CA LYS A 15 2.79 -2.41 6.75
C LYS A 15 2.68 -0.95 7.13
N PHE A 16 1.64 -0.28 6.63
CA PHE A 16 1.43 1.15 6.86
C PHE A 16 -0.05 1.42 7.12
N ASN A 17 -0.34 2.47 7.88
CA ASN A 17 -1.73 2.87 8.08
C ASN A 17 -2.21 3.75 6.92
N ASP A 18 -3.52 4.07 6.90
CA ASP A 18 -4.10 4.86 5.82
C ASP A 18 -3.39 6.20 5.63
N GLN A 19 -3.07 6.87 6.73
CA GLN A 19 -2.42 8.17 6.67
C GLN A 19 -1.02 8.07 6.07
N GLU A 20 -0.28 7.05 6.46
CA GLU A 20 1.07 6.84 5.95
C GLU A 20 1.06 6.54 4.46
N VAL A 21 0.08 5.76 4.01
CA VAL A 21 -0.06 5.45 2.59
C VAL A 21 -0.40 6.70 1.80
N ALA A 22 -1.34 7.50 2.29
CA ALA A 22 -1.73 8.74 1.63
C ALA A 22 -0.56 9.71 1.53
N ASP A 23 0.18 9.88 2.62
CA ASP A 23 1.36 10.75 2.65
C ASP A 23 2.44 10.24 1.72
N GLY A 24 2.62 8.92 1.68
CA GLY A 24 3.61 8.30 0.81
C GLY A 24 3.31 8.50 -0.66
N LEU A 25 2.03 8.42 -1.04
CA LEU A 25 1.62 8.69 -2.42
C LEU A 25 1.87 10.14 -2.79
N LYS A 26 1.60 11.05 -1.87
CA LYS A 26 1.77 12.48 -2.09
C LYS A 26 3.23 12.85 -2.24
N SER A 27 4.09 12.26 -1.43
CA SER A 27 5.51 12.60 -1.42
C SER A 27 6.33 11.84 -2.48
N GLY A 28 5.72 10.87 -3.14
CA GLY A 28 6.40 10.03 -4.11
C GLY A 28 7.10 8.82 -3.52
N ARG A 29 6.91 8.57 -2.22
CA ARG A 29 7.47 7.41 -1.55
C ARG A 29 6.86 6.12 -2.08
N PHE A 30 5.55 6.15 -2.34
CA PHE A 30 4.83 5.04 -2.94
C PHE A 30 4.36 5.45 -4.33
N LEU A 31 4.32 4.48 -5.25
CA LEU A 31 3.85 4.70 -6.60
C LEU A 31 2.40 4.25 -6.71
N SER A 32 1.64 4.88 -7.62
CA SER A 32 0.26 4.49 -7.84
C SER A 32 0.15 3.06 -8.37
N SER A 33 1.23 2.54 -8.96
CA SER A 33 1.29 1.16 -9.45
C SER A 33 1.68 0.16 -8.38
N ASP A 34 2.08 0.61 -7.19
CA ASP A 34 2.37 -0.29 -6.09
C ASP A 34 1.10 -1.01 -5.66
N LEU A 35 1.22 -2.26 -5.26
CA LEU A 35 0.08 -3.06 -4.85
C LEU A 35 -0.13 -2.93 -3.35
N ALA A 36 -1.39 -2.88 -2.95
CA ALA A 36 -1.78 -2.80 -1.55
C ALA A 36 -2.76 -3.90 -1.21
N TRP A 37 -2.67 -4.38 0.03
CA TRP A 37 -3.60 -5.38 0.53
C TRP A 37 -3.91 -5.11 2.00
N ARG A 38 -5.17 -5.26 2.37
CA ARG A 38 -5.61 -5.20 3.77
C ARG A 38 -6.81 -6.13 3.94
N GLU A 39 -7.00 -6.61 5.16
CA GLU A 39 -8.18 -7.41 5.44
C GLU A 39 -9.45 -6.56 5.38
N PRO A 40 -10.54 -7.05 4.82
CA PRO A 40 -10.74 -8.39 4.25
C PRO A 40 -10.65 -8.43 2.71
N MET A 41 -9.75 -7.68 2.10
CA MET A 41 -9.64 -7.65 0.65
C MET A 41 -9.29 -9.03 0.11
N PRO A 42 -9.96 -9.48 -0.96
CA PRO A 42 -9.67 -10.82 -1.51
C PRO A 42 -8.36 -10.87 -2.29
N THR A 43 -7.93 -9.78 -2.88
CA THR A 43 -6.70 -9.74 -3.68
C THR A 43 -5.98 -8.42 -3.50
N TRP A 44 -4.74 -8.39 -3.96
CA TRP A 44 -3.95 -7.16 -4.00
C TRP A 44 -4.53 -6.19 -5.03
N GLN A 45 -4.48 -4.91 -4.73
CA GLN A 45 -5.01 -3.87 -5.59
C GLN A 45 -3.98 -2.76 -5.73
N PRO A 46 -3.92 -2.08 -6.89
CA PRO A 46 -3.03 -0.92 -7.03
C PRO A 46 -3.49 0.22 -6.12
N LEU A 47 -2.53 1.05 -5.74
CA LEU A 47 -2.82 2.18 -4.85
C LEU A 47 -3.70 3.26 -5.48
N SER A 48 -3.68 3.36 -6.78
CA SER A 48 -4.53 4.34 -7.49
C SER A 48 -5.92 3.83 -7.75
#